data_def93ce5a3b2f735b966e90bd92e8679
#
_entry.id   def93ce5a3b2f735b966e90bd92e8679
#
_cell.length_a   1.000
_cell.length_b   1.000
_cell.length_c   1.000
_cell.angle_alpha   90.00
_cell.angle_beta   90.00
_cell.angle_gamma   90.00
#
_symmetry.space_group_name_H-M   'P 1'
#
loop_
_entity.id
_entity.type
_entity.pdbx_description
1 polymer ?
#
loop_
_entity_poly.entity_id
_entity_poly.type
_entity_poly.pdbx_seq_one_letter_code
_entity_poly.pdbx_strand_id
1 'polypeptide(L)'
;MTCSYLFRHSIAALLTSAALSPKVQGATVAELEAGYTAQAGAPASAARGQQFFTTPHGREWSCSSCHGAAPTRAGSHAATGKSIAALAPAFNTERFADAVKTEKWFRRNCNDVLGRECLAAEKADVLSWLRTLKP
;
A
#
# COMPACT_ATOMS: atom_id res chain seq x y z
N MET A 1 -59.40 36.05 45.25
CA MET A 1 -58.66 36.21 43.99
C MET A 1 -57.27 35.60 44.22
N THR A 2 -57.11 34.31 43.86
CA THR A 2 -55.84 33.55 44.06
C THR A 2 -55.25 33.25 42.69
N CYS A 3 -54.11 33.90 42.44
CA CYS A 3 -53.36 33.73 41.20
C CYS A 3 -52.31 32.61 41.38
N SER A 4 -52.50 31.45 40.75
CA SER A 4 -51.58 30.32 40.80
C SER A 4 -50.56 30.47 39.65
N TYR A 5 -49.29 30.68 39.98
CA TYR A 5 -48.17 30.65 39.03
C TYR A 5 -47.73 29.19 38.82
N LEU A 6 -47.92 28.65 37.60
CA LEU A 6 -47.38 27.38 37.16
C LEU A 6 -45.92 27.58 36.67
N PHE A 7 -44.97 27.08 37.41
CA PHE A 7 -43.56 27.04 37.08
C PHE A 7 -43.30 25.89 36.10
N ARG A 8 -43.08 26.19 34.81
CA ARG A 8 -42.69 25.21 33.80
C ARG A 8 -41.18 24.99 33.88
N HIS A 9 -40.75 23.86 34.39
CA HIS A 9 -39.35 23.44 34.37
C HIS A 9 -39.03 22.90 32.99
N SER A 10 -38.25 23.65 32.19
CA SER A 10 -37.67 23.17 30.91
C SER A 10 -36.39 22.39 31.24
N ILE A 11 -36.46 21.08 31.07
CA ILE A 11 -35.28 20.20 31.15
C ILE A 11 -34.56 20.30 29.81
N ALA A 12 -33.44 21.02 29.79
CA ALA A 12 -32.53 21.04 28.63
C ALA A 12 -31.69 19.75 28.63
N ALA A 13 -32.00 18.84 27.69
CA ALA A 13 -31.19 17.63 27.48
C ALA A 13 -29.90 18.01 26.75
N LEU A 14 -28.78 17.94 27.42
CA LEU A 14 -27.44 18.06 26.85
C LEU A 14 -27.11 16.77 26.06
N LEU A 15 -27.22 16.82 24.75
CA LEU A 15 -26.72 15.77 23.85
C LEU A 15 -25.20 15.88 23.75
N THR A 16 -24.48 15.05 24.49
CA THR A 16 -23.02 14.89 24.33
C THR A 16 -22.73 14.07 23.09
N SER A 17 -22.39 14.72 21.98
CA SER A 17 -21.90 14.07 20.77
C SER A 17 -20.49 13.54 21.03
N ALA A 18 -20.34 12.24 21.24
CA ALA A 18 -19.05 11.56 21.25
C ALA A 18 -18.47 11.58 19.83
N ALA A 19 -17.47 12.42 19.59
CA ALA A 19 -16.71 12.43 18.35
C ALA A 19 -15.87 11.15 18.28
N LEU A 20 -16.28 10.17 17.48
CA LEU A 20 -15.42 9.05 17.12
C LEU A 20 -14.30 9.60 16.20
N SER A 21 -13.11 9.75 16.74
CA SER A 21 -11.91 10.04 15.93
C SER A 21 -11.61 8.80 15.07
N PRO A 22 -11.54 8.93 13.72
CA PRO A 22 -11.15 7.82 12.89
C PRO A 22 -9.70 7.45 13.23
N LYS A 23 -9.48 6.21 13.64
CA LYS A 23 -8.13 5.65 13.72
C LYS A 23 -7.56 5.65 12.30
N VAL A 24 -6.48 6.42 12.07
CA VAL A 24 -5.68 6.30 10.85
C VAL A 24 -5.01 4.93 10.91
N GLN A 25 -5.65 3.94 10.32
CA GLN A 25 -5.03 2.65 10.08
C GLN A 25 -4.05 2.81 8.92
N GLY A 26 -2.83 2.27 9.07
CA GLY A 26 -1.89 2.17 7.95
C GLY A 26 -2.53 1.39 6.79
N ALA A 27 -2.15 1.74 5.56
CA ALA A 27 -2.64 1.02 4.38
C ALA A 27 -2.20 -0.43 4.43
N THR A 28 -3.08 -1.34 4.04
CA THR A 28 -2.71 -2.74 3.81
C THR A 28 -2.26 -2.94 2.36
N VAL A 29 -1.46 -3.95 2.10
CA VAL A 29 -1.06 -4.29 0.72
C VAL A 29 -2.26 -4.60 -0.17
N ALA A 30 -3.36 -5.14 0.39
CA ALA A 30 -4.59 -5.41 -0.34
C ALA A 30 -5.32 -4.13 -0.75
N GLU A 31 -5.36 -3.13 0.13
CA GLU A 31 -5.96 -1.82 -0.17
C GLU A 31 -5.14 -1.05 -1.21
N LEU A 32 -3.82 -1.12 -1.14
CA LEU A 32 -2.94 -0.54 -2.16
C LEU A 32 -3.15 -1.19 -3.53
N GLU A 33 -3.18 -2.53 -3.60
CA GLU A 33 -3.48 -3.26 -4.83
C GLU A 33 -4.84 -2.87 -5.40
N ALA A 34 -5.88 -2.82 -4.56
CA ALA A 34 -7.22 -2.41 -4.98
C ALA A 34 -7.25 -0.97 -5.52
N GLY A 35 -6.54 -0.05 -4.88
CA GLY A 35 -6.40 1.33 -5.33
C GLY A 35 -5.74 1.44 -6.71
N TYR A 36 -4.63 0.74 -6.94
CA TYR A 36 -3.97 0.71 -8.25
C TYR A 36 -4.79 -0.03 -9.31
N THR A 37 -5.51 -1.09 -8.94
CA THR A 37 -6.44 -1.81 -9.83
C THR A 37 -7.56 -0.90 -10.31
N ALA A 38 -8.14 -0.10 -9.41
CA ALA A 38 -9.16 0.88 -9.76
C ALA A 38 -8.62 1.97 -10.71
N GLN A 39 -7.39 2.47 -10.46
CA GLN A 39 -6.73 3.44 -11.35
C GLN A 39 -6.39 2.84 -12.72
N ALA A 40 -6.05 1.57 -12.78
CA ALA A 40 -5.73 0.87 -14.02
C ALA A 40 -6.96 0.57 -14.88
N GLY A 41 -8.17 0.52 -14.29
CA GLY A 41 -9.40 0.12 -14.96
C GLY A 41 -9.41 -1.34 -15.44
N ALA A 42 -8.52 -2.20 -14.92
CA ALA A 42 -8.38 -3.60 -15.31
C ALA A 42 -7.96 -4.46 -14.11
N PRO A 43 -8.37 -5.74 -14.04
CA PRO A 43 -8.01 -6.63 -12.96
C PRO A 43 -6.49 -6.86 -12.86
N ALA A 44 -5.95 -6.86 -11.63
CA ALA A 44 -4.58 -7.23 -11.35
C ALA A 44 -4.33 -8.72 -11.67
N SER A 45 -3.10 -9.03 -12.08
CA SER A 45 -2.68 -10.41 -12.40
C SER A 45 -1.35 -10.72 -11.74
N ALA A 46 -1.33 -11.69 -10.84
CA ALA A 46 -0.11 -12.16 -10.18
C ALA A 46 0.91 -12.70 -11.20
N ALA A 47 0.46 -13.39 -12.25
CA ALA A 47 1.35 -13.92 -13.30
C ALA A 47 2.06 -12.79 -14.07
N ARG A 48 1.33 -11.73 -14.46
CA ARG A 48 1.93 -10.56 -15.10
C ARG A 48 2.88 -9.85 -14.13
N GLY A 49 2.50 -9.74 -12.85
CA GLY A 49 3.33 -9.14 -11.82
C GLY A 49 4.66 -9.86 -11.63
N GLN A 50 4.66 -11.19 -11.59
CA GLN A 50 5.86 -11.99 -11.53
C GLN A 50 6.75 -11.78 -12.78
N GLN A 51 6.16 -11.86 -13.96
CA GLN A 51 6.87 -11.64 -15.21
C GLN A 51 7.49 -10.25 -15.25
N PHE A 52 6.71 -9.22 -14.95
CA PHE A 52 7.18 -7.83 -14.90
C PHE A 52 8.34 -7.67 -13.91
N PHE A 53 8.25 -8.26 -12.73
CA PHE A 53 9.27 -8.16 -11.69
C PHE A 53 10.59 -8.83 -12.05
N THR A 54 10.53 -9.93 -12.79
CA THR A 54 11.72 -10.76 -13.10
C THR A 54 12.36 -10.46 -14.46
N THR A 55 11.66 -9.73 -15.34
CA THR A 55 12.14 -9.45 -16.69
C THR A 55 12.83 -8.07 -16.75
N PRO A 56 14.00 -7.93 -17.40
CA PRO A 56 14.59 -6.62 -17.74
C PRO A 56 13.70 -5.84 -18.72
N HIS A 57 13.62 -4.52 -18.53
CA HIS A 57 12.73 -3.65 -19.30
C HIS A 57 13.50 -2.67 -20.22
N GLY A 58 14.42 -3.18 -21.00
CA GLY A 58 15.24 -2.38 -21.90
C GLY A 58 16.40 -1.66 -21.21
N ARG A 59 16.62 -1.93 -19.93
CA ARG A 59 17.77 -1.51 -19.13
C ARG A 59 18.48 -2.74 -18.57
N GLU A 60 19.63 -2.51 -17.91
CA GLU A 60 20.48 -3.55 -17.34
C GLU A 60 19.76 -4.39 -16.27
N TRP A 61 18.87 -3.77 -15.49
CA TRP A 61 18.28 -4.37 -14.30
C TRP A 61 16.79 -4.68 -14.46
N SER A 62 16.36 -5.69 -13.70
CA SER A 62 14.97 -5.96 -13.33
C SER A 62 14.76 -5.66 -11.84
N CYS A 63 13.52 -5.69 -11.35
CA CYS A 63 13.28 -5.59 -9.91
C CYS A 63 13.96 -6.74 -9.15
N SER A 64 13.99 -7.94 -9.75
CA SER A 64 14.63 -9.12 -9.19
C SER A 64 16.15 -9.01 -9.08
N SER A 65 16.81 -8.11 -9.84
CA SER A 65 18.26 -7.89 -9.73
C SER A 65 18.69 -7.44 -8.33
N CYS A 66 17.83 -6.70 -7.63
CA CYS A 66 18.08 -6.26 -6.26
C CYS A 66 17.32 -7.08 -5.21
N HIS A 67 16.10 -7.53 -5.53
CA HIS A 67 15.21 -8.18 -4.57
C HIS A 67 15.23 -9.72 -4.63
N GLY A 68 15.92 -10.30 -5.62
CA GLY A 68 15.86 -11.73 -5.91
C GLY A 68 14.59 -12.13 -6.68
N ALA A 69 14.63 -13.30 -7.36
CA ALA A 69 13.50 -13.78 -8.15
C ALA A 69 12.27 -14.14 -7.30
N ALA A 70 12.48 -14.54 -6.05
CA ALA A 70 11.45 -14.72 -5.03
C ALA A 70 11.83 -13.86 -3.81
N PRO A 71 11.29 -12.63 -3.65
CA PRO A 71 11.76 -11.66 -2.68
C PRO A 71 11.26 -11.93 -1.25
N THR A 72 11.42 -13.17 -0.80
CA THR A 72 11.06 -13.69 0.53
C THR A 72 12.18 -13.58 1.55
N ARG A 73 13.37 -13.15 1.11
CA ARG A 73 14.57 -12.95 1.93
C ARG A 73 15.17 -11.57 1.63
N ALA A 74 16.19 -11.21 2.40
CA ALA A 74 16.97 -10.01 2.11
C ALA A 74 17.64 -10.12 0.74
N GLY A 75 17.55 -9.05 -0.04
CA GLY A 75 18.25 -8.85 -1.29
C GLY A 75 19.45 -7.93 -1.11
N SER A 76 20.06 -7.51 -2.21
CA SER A 76 21.20 -6.61 -2.25
C SER A 76 21.05 -5.60 -3.37
N HIS A 77 21.29 -4.33 -3.07
CA HIS A 77 21.20 -3.27 -4.08
C HIS A 77 22.29 -3.46 -5.15
N ALA A 78 21.89 -3.62 -6.41
CA ALA A 78 22.79 -4.00 -7.51
C ALA A 78 24.04 -3.11 -7.63
N ALA A 79 23.89 -1.79 -7.49
CA ALA A 79 25.01 -0.87 -7.65
C ALA A 79 25.84 -0.65 -6.37
N THR A 80 25.26 -0.82 -5.16
CA THR A 80 25.92 -0.43 -3.90
C THR A 80 26.20 -1.56 -2.96
N GLY A 81 25.67 -2.76 -3.22
CA GLY A 81 25.76 -3.92 -2.34
C GLY A 81 25.02 -3.80 -1.00
N LYS A 82 24.29 -2.69 -0.76
CA LYS A 82 23.53 -2.50 0.48
C LYS A 82 22.43 -3.53 0.60
N SER A 83 22.30 -4.14 1.78
CA SER A 83 21.24 -5.08 2.07
C SER A 83 19.85 -4.41 1.97
N ILE A 84 18.91 -5.11 1.37
CA ILE A 84 17.51 -4.70 1.23
C ILE A 84 16.68 -5.79 1.92
N ALA A 85 15.90 -5.43 2.94
CA ALA A 85 15.04 -6.40 3.62
C ALA A 85 14.02 -7.02 2.66
N ALA A 86 13.52 -8.22 2.98
CA ALA A 86 12.51 -8.94 2.21
C ALA A 86 11.39 -8.01 1.73
N LEU A 87 10.93 -8.20 0.48
CA LEU A 87 9.90 -7.35 -0.10
C LEU A 87 8.50 -7.96 0.05
N ALA A 88 8.38 -9.30 0.02
CA ALA A 88 7.10 -9.97 0.15
C ALA A 88 6.45 -9.71 1.52
N PRO A 89 5.18 -9.25 1.57
CA PRO A 89 4.54 -8.81 2.82
C PRO A 89 4.43 -9.89 3.90
N ALA A 90 4.29 -11.17 3.50
CA ALA A 90 4.23 -12.28 4.44
C ALA A 90 5.56 -12.55 5.16
N PHE A 91 6.67 -12.00 4.66
CA PHE A 91 8.03 -12.14 5.24
C PHE A 91 8.55 -10.82 5.85
N ASN A 92 7.85 -9.72 5.62
CA ASN A 92 8.17 -8.41 6.20
C ASN A 92 6.89 -7.55 6.27
N THR A 93 6.27 -7.52 7.42
CA THR A 93 5.01 -6.83 7.68
C THR A 93 5.10 -5.31 7.59
N GLU A 94 6.31 -4.74 7.66
CA GLU A 94 6.53 -3.31 7.47
C GLU A 94 6.43 -2.86 5.99
N ARG A 95 6.45 -3.83 5.06
CA ARG A 95 6.30 -3.54 3.64
C ARG A 95 4.86 -3.18 3.32
N PHE A 96 4.71 -2.10 2.56
CA PHE A 96 3.40 -1.64 2.08
C PHE A 96 2.42 -1.20 3.19
N ALA A 97 2.92 -0.95 4.42
CA ALA A 97 2.11 -0.46 5.54
C ALA A 97 1.81 1.06 5.47
N ASP A 98 2.46 1.78 4.57
CA ASP A 98 2.36 3.23 4.36
C ASP A 98 2.24 3.51 2.86
N ALA A 99 1.09 4.06 2.45
CA ALA A 99 0.78 4.34 1.05
C ALA A 99 1.72 5.39 0.43
N VAL A 100 2.04 6.46 1.16
CA VAL A 100 2.92 7.54 0.69
C VAL A 100 4.34 7.03 0.48
N LYS A 101 4.83 6.25 1.44
CA LYS A 101 6.15 5.61 1.37
C LYS A 101 6.21 4.59 0.24
N THR A 102 5.14 3.80 0.05
CA THR A 102 5.03 2.82 -1.04
C THR A 102 5.10 3.50 -2.40
N GLU A 103 4.33 4.57 -2.61
CA GLU A 103 4.33 5.33 -3.86
C GLU A 103 5.70 5.95 -4.14
N LYS A 104 6.36 6.53 -3.13
CA LYS A 104 7.71 7.06 -3.23
C LYS A 104 8.71 5.99 -3.72
N TRP A 105 8.62 4.77 -3.16
CA TRP A 105 9.51 3.68 -3.55
C TRP A 105 9.21 3.12 -4.92
N PHE A 106 7.94 2.97 -5.31
CA PHE A 106 7.59 2.61 -6.68
C PHE A 106 8.15 3.61 -7.68
N ARG A 107 7.91 4.90 -7.47
CA ARG A 107 8.43 5.95 -8.37
C ARG A 107 9.94 5.86 -8.53
N ARG A 108 10.68 5.76 -7.41
CA ARG A 108 12.14 5.66 -7.45
C ARG A 108 12.61 4.41 -8.18
N ASN A 109 12.16 3.24 -7.74
CA ASN A 109 12.63 1.96 -8.26
C ASN A 109 12.22 1.76 -9.73
N CYS A 110 11.03 2.20 -10.12
CA CYS A 110 10.60 2.15 -11.52
C CYS A 110 11.47 3.06 -12.40
N ASN A 111 11.83 4.26 -11.95
CA ASN A 111 12.76 5.11 -12.68
C ASN A 111 14.15 4.45 -12.83
N ASP A 112 14.64 3.79 -11.79
CA ASP A 112 15.95 3.11 -11.84
C ASP A 112 15.93 1.92 -12.81
N VAL A 113 14.84 1.14 -12.83
CA VAL A 113 14.73 -0.11 -13.61
C VAL A 113 14.18 0.11 -15.02
N LEU A 114 13.16 0.99 -15.19
CA LEU A 114 12.47 1.20 -16.47
C LEU A 114 12.82 2.53 -17.15
N GLY A 115 13.41 3.48 -16.42
CA GLY A 115 13.60 4.87 -16.90
C GLY A 115 12.33 5.70 -16.96
N ARG A 116 11.24 5.21 -16.35
CA ARG A 116 9.94 5.88 -16.24
C ARG A 116 9.23 5.48 -14.96
N GLU A 117 8.14 6.14 -14.63
CA GLU A 117 7.24 5.66 -13.58
C GLU A 117 6.51 4.38 -14.01
N CYS A 118 6.21 3.52 -13.04
CA CYS A 118 5.34 2.37 -13.26
C CYS A 118 3.89 2.81 -13.46
N LEU A 119 3.21 2.17 -14.41
CA LEU A 119 1.77 2.31 -14.58
C LEU A 119 1.01 1.74 -13.38
N ALA A 120 -0.22 2.20 -13.17
CA ALA A 120 -1.06 1.66 -12.09
C ALA A 120 -1.28 0.14 -12.25
N ALA A 121 -1.46 -0.35 -13.47
CA ALA A 121 -1.58 -1.79 -13.74
C ALA A 121 -0.32 -2.57 -13.33
N GLU A 122 0.88 -2.06 -13.63
CA GLU A 122 2.14 -2.70 -13.26
C GLU A 122 2.32 -2.77 -11.73
N LYS A 123 1.96 -1.68 -11.02
CA LYS A 123 1.96 -1.66 -9.55
C LYS A 123 0.98 -2.66 -8.97
N ALA A 124 -0.26 -2.70 -9.49
CA ALA A 124 -1.29 -3.64 -9.06
C ALA A 124 -0.86 -5.10 -9.27
N ASP A 125 -0.33 -5.42 -10.46
CA ASP A 125 0.12 -6.76 -10.82
C ASP A 125 1.27 -7.23 -9.89
N VAL A 126 2.25 -6.37 -9.64
CA VAL A 126 3.37 -6.68 -8.72
C VAL A 126 2.87 -6.93 -7.31
N LEU A 127 1.98 -6.08 -6.77
CA LEU A 127 1.42 -6.30 -5.43
C LEU A 127 0.58 -7.58 -5.37
N SER A 128 -0.22 -7.87 -6.41
CA SER A 128 -0.98 -9.10 -6.52
C SER A 128 -0.07 -10.33 -6.43
N TRP A 129 1.05 -10.35 -7.17
CA TRP A 129 2.01 -11.43 -7.10
C TRP A 129 2.71 -11.54 -5.74
N LEU A 130 3.21 -10.43 -5.18
CA LEU A 130 3.90 -10.43 -3.88
C LEU A 130 3.04 -10.99 -2.75
N ARG A 131 1.72 -10.81 -2.80
CA ARG A 131 0.76 -11.37 -1.85
C ARG A 131 0.58 -12.89 -1.97
N THR A 132 0.92 -13.48 -3.11
CA THR A 132 0.88 -14.94 -3.28
C THR A 132 2.04 -15.64 -2.60
N LEU A 133 3.14 -14.93 -2.33
CA LEU A 133 4.33 -15.48 -1.68
C LEU A 133 4.04 -15.69 -0.19
N LYS A 134 4.08 -16.95 0.24
CA LYS A 134 3.80 -17.38 1.62
C LYS A 134 5.00 -18.13 2.19
N PRO A 135 5.15 -18.16 3.55
CA PRO A 135 6.11 -19.05 4.21
C PRO A 135 5.87 -20.51 3.87
#